data_db9b77c5db93b1329314fb651cb57c4a
#
_entry.id   db9b77c5db93b1329314fb651cb57c4a
#
_cell.length_a   1.000
_cell.length_b   1.000
_cell.length_c   1.000
_cell.angle_alpha   90.00
_cell.angle_beta   90.00
_cell.angle_gamma   90.00
#
_symmetry.space_group_name_H-M   'P 1'
#
loop_
_entity.id
_entity.type
_entity.pdbx_description
1 polymer ?
#
loop_
_entity_poly.entity_id
_entity_poly.type
_entity_poly.pdbx_seq_one_letter_code
_entity_poly.pdbx_strand_id
1 'polypeptide(L)'
;VRKRNPRLDRTVAEAIAGLLEHEFNDPRLTMVSVTEAQVSQDAKEAIVFWSVPDRELLSDDPRATGRGDVLPTPPQVADALDSARPRLQKLLADRVKLRNTPVLRFQQDPVRQTADRVEELLRDLRSGDA
;
A
#
# COMPACT_ATOMS: atom_id res chain seq x y z
N VAL A 1 -17.44 -9.38 -17.75
CA VAL A 1 -16.53 -8.26 -17.58
C VAL A 1 -17.02 -7.39 -16.45
N ARG A 2 -16.19 -7.21 -15.47
CA ARG A 2 -16.54 -6.38 -14.33
C ARG A 2 -16.37 -4.93 -14.66
N LYS A 3 -17.40 -4.17 -14.39
CA LYS A 3 -17.28 -2.72 -14.42
C LYS A 3 -16.84 -2.27 -13.06
N ARG A 4 -15.63 -1.78 -12.97
CA ARG A 4 -15.15 -1.17 -11.75
C ARG A 4 -15.56 0.29 -11.72
N ASN A 5 -15.70 0.82 -10.53
CA ASN A 5 -15.99 2.23 -10.33
C ASN A 5 -14.69 2.93 -9.92
N PRO A 6 -13.99 3.61 -10.86
CA PRO A 6 -12.72 4.26 -10.52
C PRO A 6 -12.85 5.32 -9.44
N ARG A 7 -14.01 5.97 -9.38
CA ARG A 7 -14.25 6.99 -8.39
C ARG A 7 -14.33 6.38 -6.99
N LEU A 8 -14.99 5.24 -6.87
CA LEU A 8 -15.08 4.53 -5.61
C LEU A 8 -13.72 3.97 -5.21
N ASP A 9 -12.97 3.42 -6.16
CA ASP A 9 -11.63 2.91 -5.90
C ASP A 9 -10.74 4.01 -5.32
N ARG A 10 -10.80 5.18 -5.91
CA ARG A 10 -10.01 6.33 -5.44
C ARG A 10 -10.47 6.78 -4.06
N THR A 11 -11.77 6.84 -3.85
CA THR A 11 -12.32 7.26 -2.56
C THR A 11 -11.84 6.34 -1.44
N VAL A 12 -11.87 5.04 -1.67
CA VAL A 12 -11.41 4.06 -0.69
C VAL A 12 -9.90 4.20 -0.47
N ALA A 13 -9.13 4.33 -1.56
CA ALA A 13 -7.68 4.48 -1.44
C ALA A 13 -7.31 5.72 -0.63
N GLU A 14 -7.92 6.85 -0.91
CA GLU A 14 -7.65 8.09 -0.20
C GLU A 14 -8.07 7.99 1.27
N ALA A 15 -9.19 7.35 1.53
CA ALA A 15 -9.66 7.19 2.91
C ALA A 15 -8.70 6.33 3.72
N ILE A 16 -8.28 5.20 3.16
CA ILE A 16 -7.34 4.32 3.87
C ILE A 16 -5.99 5.01 4.06
N ALA A 17 -5.49 5.72 3.05
CA ALA A 17 -4.23 6.47 3.17
C ALA A 17 -4.30 7.48 4.30
N GLY A 18 -5.39 8.25 4.38
CA GLY A 18 -5.57 9.23 5.43
C GLY A 18 -5.69 8.59 6.81
N LEU A 19 -6.40 7.47 6.90
CA LEU A 19 -6.55 6.77 8.16
C LEU A 19 -5.22 6.22 8.67
N LEU A 20 -4.42 5.64 7.79
CA LEU A 20 -3.10 5.14 8.17
C LEU A 20 -2.17 6.26 8.62
N GLU A 21 -2.29 7.42 8.02
CA GLU A 21 -1.46 8.56 8.37
C GLU A 21 -1.86 9.19 9.70
N HIS A 22 -3.15 9.29 9.97
CA HIS A 22 -3.65 10.12 11.09
C HIS A 22 -4.21 9.34 12.26
N GLU A 23 -4.64 8.11 12.07
CA GLU A 23 -5.36 7.38 13.11
C GLU A 23 -4.54 6.28 13.78
N PHE A 24 -3.32 6.11 13.37
CA PHE A 24 -2.45 5.07 13.91
C PHE A 24 -1.10 5.65 14.31
N ASN A 25 -0.56 5.15 15.40
CA ASN A 25 0.75 5.55 15.88
C ASN A 25 1.83 4.50 15.64
N ASP A 26 1.50 3.45 14.92
CA ASP A 26 2.43 2.37 14.64
C ASP A 26 3.41 2.81 13.55
N PRO A 27 4.72 2.87 13.85
CA PRO A 27 5.70 3.31 12.85
C PRO A 27 5.74 2.41 11.62
N ARG A 28 5.31 1.15 11.74
CA ARG A 28 5.23 0.27 10.57
C ARG A 28 4.16 0.73 9.59
N LEU A 29 3.16 1.47 10.06
CA LEU A 29 2.06 1.95 9.23
C LEU A 29 2.29 3.35 8.67
N THR A 30 3.08 4.16 9.35
CA THR A 30 3.29 5.54 8.91
C THR A 30 4.11 5.65 7.63
N MET A 31 4.88 4.61 7.31
CA MET A 31 5.68 4.58 6.10
C MET A 31 4.96 3.99 4.91
N VAL A 32 3.75 3.49 5.11
CA VAL A 32 2.99 2.84 4.04
C VAL A 32 2.42 3.88 3.09
N SER A 33 2.62 3.66 1.80
CA SER A 33 1.94 4.41 0.76
C SER A 33 0.86 3.53 0.15
N VAL A 34 -0.37 4.02 0.12
CA VAL A 34 -1.45 3.34 -0.57
C VAL A 34 -1.37 3.75 -2.04
N THR A 35 -1.11 2.80 -2.91
CA THR A 35 -0.91 3.09 -4.33
C THR A 35 -2.20 2.98 -5.12
N GLU A 36 -3.07 2.05 -4.73
CA GLU A 36 -4.33 1.84 -5.43
C GLU A 36 -5.28 1.06 -4.55
N ALA A 37 -6.55 1.17 -4.81
CA ALA A 37 -7.55 0.27 -4.24
C ALA A 37 -8.45 -0.22 -5.37
N GLN A 38 -8.89 -1.45 -5.26
CA GLN A 38 -9.81 -2.05 -6.20
C GLN A 38 -10.98 -2.65 -5.43
N VAL A 39 -12.13 -2.02 -5.57
CA VAL A 39 -13.35 -2.47 -4.92
C VAL A 39 -14.05 -3.43 -5.87
N SER A 40 -14.50 -4.57 -5.35
CA SER A 40 -15.23 -5.55 -6.16
C SER A 40 -16.54 -4.95 -6.65
N GLN A 41 -17.07 -5.52 -7.73
CA GLN A 41 -18.29 -5.02 -8.35
C GLN A 41 -19.47 -4.98 -7.37
N ASP A 42 -19.56 -5.97 -6.50
CA ASP A 42 -20.61 -6.03 -5.49
C ASP A 42 -20.28 -5.24 -4.22
N ALA A 43 -19.14 -4.57 -4.21
CA ALA A 43 -18.66 -3.77 -3.08
C ALA A 43 -18.47 -4.56 -1.79
N LYS A 44 -18.33 -5.87 -1.88
CA LYS A 44 -18.11 -6.71 -0.70
C LYS A 44 -16.65 -6.82 -0.28
N GLU A 45 -15.75 -6.63 -1.21
CA GLU A 45 -14.32 -6.72 -0.95
C GLU A 45 -13.58 -5.55 -1.59
N ALA A 46 -12.50 -5.15 -0.98
CA ALA A 46 -11.60 -4.16 -1.55
C ALA A 46 -10.17 -4.62 -1.35
N ILE A 47 -9.39 -4.61 -2.41
CA ILE A 47 -7.97 -4.89 -2.32
C ILE A 47 -7.26 -3.55 -2.27
N VAL A 48 -6.48 -3.35 -1.22
CA VAL A 48 -5.69 -2.13 -1.05
C VAL A 48 -4.24 -2.48 -1.33
N PHE A 49 -3.70 -1.90 -2.38
CA PHE A 49 -2.31 -2.09 -2.75
C PHE A 49 -1.46 -1.06 -2.06
N TRP A 50 -0.34 -1.52 -1.52
CA TRP A 50 0.52 -0.66 -0.72
C TRP A 50 1.98 -0.89 -1.10
N SER A 51 2.79 0.11 -0.81
CA SER A 51 4.23 0.02 -0.96
C SER A 51 4.89 0.71 0.22
N VAL A 52 6.15 0.39 0.42
CA VAL A 52 6.97 1.06 1.42
C VAL A 52 8.24 1.53 0.72
N PRO A 53 8.89 2.57 1.25
CA PRO A 53 10.13 3.04 0.65
C PRO A 53 11.17 1.95 0.65
N ASP A 54 11.92 1.88 -0.44
CA ASP A 54 13.07 1.00 -0.49
C ASP A 54 14.17 1.63 0.35
N ARG A 55 14.72 0.83 1.26
CA ARG A 55 15.79 1.29 2.12
C ARG A 55 16.96 1.87 1.33
N GLU A 56 17.27 1.27 0.20
CA GLU A 56 18.38 1.69 -0.62
C GLU A 56 18.13 3.04 -1.30
N LEU A 57 16.87 3.40 -1.49
CA LEU A 57 16.51 4.65 -2.12
C LEU A 57 16.41 5.81 -1.14
N LEU A 58 16.42 5.52 0.15
CA LEU A 58 16.14 6.53 1.14
C LEU A 58 17.31 7.40 1.51
N SER A 59 18.45 7.19 0.98
CA SER A 59 19.54 8.10 1.23
C SER A 59 20.77 7.41 1.78
N ASP A 60 21.88 7.87 1.27
CA ASP A 60 23.17 7.43 1.79
C ASP A 60 23.56 8.19 3.05
N ASP A 61 22.78 9.19 3.41
CA ASP A 61 23.07 9.98 4.61
C ASP A 61 22.32 9.40 5.82
N PRO A 62 23.06 8.86 6.80
CA PRO A 62 22.41 8.31 7.99
C PRO A 62 21.54 9.33 8.75
N ARG A 63 21.82 10.60 8.55
CA ARG A 63 21.02 11.64 9.20
C ARG A 63 19.68 11.85 8.57
N ALA A 64 19.54 11.48 7.29
CA ALA A 64 18.29 11.68 6.58
C ALA A 64 17.21 10.74 7.10
N THR A 65 17.58 9.62 7.69
CA THR A 65 16.62 8.71 8.30
C THR A 65 16.21 9.16 9.69
N GLY A 66 16.85 10.20 10.16
CA GLY A 66 16.50 10.79 11.44
C GLY A 66 17.02 10.08 12.66
N ARG A 67 17.18 8.78 12.61
CA ARG A 67 17.52 8.03 13.81
C ARG A 67 18.35 6.81 13.58
N GLY A 68 18.73 6.55 12.36
CA GLY A 68 19.40 5.31 12.08
C GLY A 68 18.53 4.10 12.34
N ASP A 69 17.24 4.32 12.49
CA ASP A 69 16.32 3.23 12.79
C ASP A 69 16.16 2.35 11.58
N VAL A 70 15.95 1.10 11.89
CA VAL A 70 15.68 0.12 10.84
C VAL A 70 14.27 0.34 10.34
N LEU A 71 14.14 0.53 9.02
CA LEU A 71 12.83 0.63 8.41
C LEU A 71 12.12 -0.71 8.51
N PRO A 72 10.80 -0.69 8.65
CA PRO A 72 10.06 -1.95 8.68
C PRO A 72 10.20 -2.68 7.35
N THR A 73 10.30 -3.98 7.42
CA THR A 73 10.33 -4.83 6.24
C THR A 73 8.92 -5.01 5.69
N PRO A 74 8.75 -5.35 4.40
CA PRO A 74 7.42 -5.63 3.87
C PRO A 74 6.62 -6.66 4.69
N PRO A 75 7.18 -7.79 5.14
CA PRO A 75 6.42 -8.69 6.01
C PRO A 75 5.97 -8.05 7.31
N GLN A 76 6.80 -7.20 7.91
CA GLN A 76 6.41 -6.50 9.14
C GLN A 76 5.25 -5.54 8.89
N VAL A 77 5.28 -4.85 7.75
CA VAL A 77 4.19 -3.96 7.36
C VAL A 77 2.92 -4.75 7.09
N ALA A 78 3.03 -5.88 6.39
CA ALA A 78 1.88 -6.73 6.14
C ALA A 78 1.22 -7.18 7.44
N ASP A 79 2.02 -7.58 8.42
CA ASP A 79 1.51 -7.97 9.73
C ASP A 79 0.83 -6.81 10.44
N ALA A 80 1.41 -5.62 10.34
CA ALA A 80 0.83 -4.43 10.95
C ALA A 80 -0.52 -4.07 10.32
N LEU A 81 -0.61 -4.18 9.00
CA LEU A 81 -1.85 -3.91 8.28
C LEU A 81 -2.93 -4.92 8.67
N ASP A 82 -2.56 -6.19 8.77
CA ASP A 82 -3.50 -7.22 9.20
C ASP A 82 -4.00 -6.96 10.61
N SER A 83 -3.13 -6.54 11.51
CA SER A 83 -3.51 -6.20 12.88
C SER A 83 -4.40 -4.97 12.93
N ALA A 84 -4.18 -4.02 12.03
CA ALA A 84 -4.94 -2.78 11.98
C ALA A 84 -6.28 -2.95 11.26
N ARG A 85 -6.48 -4.04 10.53
CA ARG A 85 -7.66 -4.23 9.69
C ARG A 85 -8.99 -4.00 10.42
N PRO A 86 -9.23 -4.61 11.59
CA PRO A 86 -10.54 -4.41 12.24
C PRO A 86 -10.83 -2.94 12.53
N ARG A 87 -9.82 -2.20 12.96
CA ARG A 87 -9.99 -0.78 13.23
C ARG A 87 -10.16 0.01 11.94
N LEU A 88 -9.38 -0.34 10.91
CA LEU A 88 -9.53 0.30 9.61
C LEU A 88 -10.90 0.06 9.02
N GLN A 89 -11.44 -1.14 9.17
CA GLN A 89 -12.80 -1.48 8.72
C GLN A 89 -13.82 -0.55 9.36
N LYS A 90 -13.71 -0.37 10.65
CA LYS A 90 -14.63 0.45 11.40
C LYS A 90 -14.51 1.91 11.02
N LEU A 91 -13.28 2.41 10.95
CA LEU A 91 -13.03 3.80 10.61
C LEU A 91 -13.43 4.10 9.17
N LEU A 92 -13.22 3.15 8.26
CA LEU A 92 -13.65 3.31 6.88
C LEU A 92 -15.16 3.42 6.80
N ALA A 93 -15.88 2.59 7.55
CA ALA A 93 -17.33 2.64 7.58
C ALA A 93 -17.85 4.00 8.04
N ASP A 94 -17.16 4.61 9.00
CA ASP A 94 -17.54 5.92 9.49
C ASP A 94 -17.17 7.04 8.51
N ARG A 95 -16.10 6.88 7.79
CA ARG A 95 -15.57 7.94 6.92
C ARG A 95 -16.18 7.94 5.53
N VAL A 96 -16.42 6.77 4.97
CA VAL A 96 -16.99 6.65 3.64
C VAL A 96 -18.33 5.96 3.77
N LYS A 97 -19.38 6.68 3.37
CA LYS A 97 -20.73 6.12 3.44
C LYS A 97 -20.98 5.27 2.22
N LEU A 98 -20.78 4.00 2.38
CA LEU A 98 -21.06 3.01 1.37
C LEU A 98 -22.25 2.19 1.83
N ARG A 99 -22.94 1.58 0.86
CA ARG A 99 -24.06 0.70 1.17
C ARG A 99 -23.60 -0.44 2.09
N ASN A 100 -22.45 -1.01 1.77
CA ASN A 100 -21.78 -1.99 2.59
C ASN A 100 -20.32 -1.61 2.69
N THR A 101 -19.71 -1.79 3.86
CA THR A 101 -18.28 -1.57 4.01
C THR A 101 -17.57 -2.81 3.50
N PRO A 102 -16.74 -2.69 2.46
CA PRO A 102 -16.06 -3.85 1.92
C PRO A 102 -15.05 -4.42 2.91
N VAL A 103 -14.84 -5.72 2.84
CA VAL A 103 -13.78 -6.37 3.59
C VAL A 103 -12.45 -5.98 2.96
N LEU A 104 -11.56 -5.42 3.75
CA LEU A 104 -10.27 -4.97 3.26
C LEU A 104 -9.29 -6.13 3.16
N ARG A 105 -8.59 -6.17 2.04
CA ARG A 105 -7.48 -7.07 1.83
C ARG A 105 -6.29 -6.22 1.44
N PHE A 106 -5.14 -6.51 2.00
CA PHE A 106 -3.94 -5.73 1.74
C PHE A 106 -2.97 -6.56 0.91
N GLN A 107 -2.42 -5.94 -0.11
CA GLN A 107 -1.46 -6.60 -0.97
C GLN A 107 -0.36 -5.61 -1.35
N GLN A 108 0.89 -6.05 -1.23
CA GLN A 108 1.99 -5.23 -1.68
C GLN A 108 1.85 -4.99 -3.19
N ASP A 109 2.10 -3.76 -3.61
CA ASP A 109 1.86 -3.36 -4.99
C ASP A 109 2.75 -4.15 -5.94
N PRO A 110 2.18 -5.04 -6.75
CA PRO A 110 2.98 -5.85 -7.67
C PRO A 110 3.49 -5.04 -8.86
N VAL A 111 2.80 -3.96 -9.20
CA VAL A 111 3.18 -3.14 -10.33
C VAL A 111 4.55 -2.49 -10.08
N ARG A 112 4.74 -1.97 -8.89
CA ARG A 112 6.00 -1.34 -8.55
C ARG A 112 7.14 -2.35 -8.51
N GLN A 113 6.90 -3.49 -7.89
CA GLN A 113 7.89 -4.57 -7.87
C GLN A 113 8.19 -5.06 -9.27
N THR A 114 7.14 -5.22 -10.07
CA THR A 114 7.27 -5.69 -11.43
C THR A 114 8.02 -4.67 -12.29
N ALA A 115 7.76 -3.39 -12.10
CA ALA A 115 8.45 -2.34 -12.85
C ALA A 115 9.95 -2.35 -12.56
N ASP A 116 10.32 -2.46 -11.28
CA ASP A 116 11.72 -2.54 -10.91
C ASP A 116 12.39 -3.76 -11.52
N ARG A 117 11.68 -4.87 -11.48
CA ARG A 117 12.19 -6.12 -12.02
C ARG A 117 12.31 -6.07 -13.54
N VAL A 118 11.34 -5.45 -14.20
CA VAL A 118 11.38 -5.28 -15.65
C VAL A 118 12.57 -4.42 -16.05
N GLU A 119 12.81 -3.33 -15.33
CA GLU A 119 13.97 -2.50 -15.60
C GLU A 119 15.27 -3.27 -15.44
N GLU A 120 15.35 -4.07 -14.39
CA GLU A 120 16.52 -4.89 -14.14
C GLU A 120 16.73 -5.91 -15.27
N LEU A 121 15.66 -6.57 -15.68
CA LEU A 121 15.72 -7.51 -16.79
C LEU A 121 16.09 -6.84 -18.10
N LEU A 122 15.55 -5.67 -18.37
CA LEU A 122 15.89 -4.91 -19.57
C LEU A 122 17.34 -4.50 -19.57
N ARG A 123 17.85 -4.12 -18.40
CA ARG A 123 19.25 -3.77 -18.26
C ARG A 123 20.14 -4.97 -18.55
N ASP A 124 19.77 -6.12 -18.03
CA ASP A 124 20.51 -7.36 -18.29
C ASP A 124 20.49 -7.73 -19.77
N LEU A 125 19.35 -7.57 -20.41
CA LEU A 125 19.22 -7.85 -21.83
C LEU A 125 20.07 -6.92 -22.67
N ARG A 126 20.13 -5.64 -22.29
CA ARG A 126 20.97 -4.68 -23.02
C ARG A 126 22.46 -4.96 -22.89
N SER A 127 22.88 -5.40 -21.72
CA SER A 127 24.29 -5.66 -21.46
C SER A 127 24.68 -7.07 -21.82
N GLY A 128 23.76 -7.99 -21.69
CA GLY A 128 24.04 -9.40 -21.95
C GLY A 128 23.58 -9.90 -23.30
N ASP A 129 22.89 -9.09 -24.03
CA ASP A 129 22.37 -9.51 -25.31
C ASP A 129 23.46 -9.46 -26.33
N ALA A 130 23.85 -10.55 -26.55
CA ALA A 130 24.79 -10.70 -27.62
C ALA A 130 24.05 -10.67 -28.94
#